data_dff861d67b02cf65d6bf5cd50ea6d7ff
#
_entry.id   dff861d67b02cf65d6bf5cd50ea6d7ff
#
_cell.length_a   1.000
_cell.length_b   1.000
_cell.length_c   1.000
_cell.angle_alpha   90.00
_cell.angle_beta   90.00
_cell.angle_gamma   90.00
#
_symmetry.space_group_name_H-M   'P 1'
#
loop_
_entity.id
_entity.type
_entity.pdbx_description
1 polymer ?
#
loop_
_entity_poly.entity_id
_entity_poly.type
_entity_poly.pdbx_seq_one_letter_code
_entity_poly.pdbx_strand_id
1 'polypeptide(L)'
;MTNEADPSALLREVGALMDGHFRLSSGRHSPVYVEKFRLLQDPKATERLCRLIADRFRDDRPELVAGPTTGGIILSYEVARLLGLRGIFAERAERGREFQRGFQVRPGERTLIVDDILTTGGSIREVIEAVRRAKGDPIGVGVLVDRSGGRTEFGLPLFPCVELDLTTYAEGSCPLCDAGAPLTVT
;
A
#
# COMPACT_ATOMS: atom_id res chain seq x y z
N MET A 1 15.08 -19.21 -15.06
CA MET A 1 14.52 -17.84 -15.25
C MET A 1 13.02 -18.00 -15.04
N THR A 2 12.56 -17.78 -13.82
CA THR A 2 11.13 -17.81 -13.46
C THR A 2 10.48 -16.60 -14.14
N ASN A 3 9.50 -16.86 -14.99
CA ASN A 3 8.63 -15.85 -15.58
C ASN A 3 7.89 -15.18 -14.42
N GLU A 4 8.44 -14.09 -13.85
CA GLU A 4 7.73 -13.27 -12.88
C GLU A 4 6.58 -12.63 -13.63
N ALA A 5 5.40 -13.20 -13.45
CA ALA A 5 4.19 -12.66 -14.04
C ALA A 5 4.07 -11.19 -13.60
N ASP A 6 3.82 -10.31 -14.56
CA ASP A 6 3.58 -8.88 -14.34
C ASP A 6 2.68 -8.66 -13.11
N PRO A 7 3.12 -7.89 -12.11
CA PRO A 7 2.33 -7.61 -10.92
C PRO A 7 0.92 -7.07 -11.24
N SER A 8 0.76 -6.30 -12.32
CA SER A 8 -0.54 -5.82 -12.78
C SER A 8 -1.44 -6.95 -13.29
N ALA A 9 -0.87 -7.94 -13.96
CA ALA A 9 -1.61 -9.13 -14.39
C ALA A 9 -2.11 -9.95 -13.19
N LEU A 10 -1.28 -10.06 -12.13
CA LEU A 10 -1.70 -10.71 -10.90
C LEU A 10 -2.89 -10.04 -10.25
N LEU A 11 -2.91 -8.68 -10.19
CA LEU A 11 -4.05 -7.95 -9.65
C LEU A 11 -5.35 -8.21 -10.43
N ARG A 12 -5.26 -8.37 -11.76
CA ARG A 12 -6.41 -8.74 -12.61
C ARG A 12 -6.85 -10.19 -12.38
N GLU A 13 -5.90 -11.11 -12.29
CA GLU A 13 -6.16 -12.55 -12.07
C GLU A 13 -6.97 -12.79 -10.78
N VAL A 14 -6.61 -12.12 -9.68
CA VAL A 14 -7.35 -12.23 -8.41
C VAL A 14 -8.58 -11.32 -8.34
N GLY A 15 -8.88 -10.58 -9.41
CA GLY A 15 -10.01 -9.64 -9.48
C GLY A 15 -9.86 -8.41 -8.60
N ALA A 16 -8.65 -8.08 -8.15
CA ALA A 16 -8.38 -6.88 -7.37
C ALA A 16 -8.35 -5.62 -8.24
N LEU A 17 -7.94 -5.71 -9.50
CA LEU A 17 -8.02 -4.63 -10.47
C LEU A 17 -9.24 -4.86 -11.36
N MET A 18 -10.22 -3.97 -11.28
CA MET A 18 -11.53 -4.10 -11.92
C MET A 18 -11.73 -2.99 -12.94
N ASP A 19 -12.12 -3.35 -14.15
CA ASP A 19 -12.55 -2.40 -15.18
C ASP A 19 -14.06 -2.19 -15.09
N GLY A 20 -14.56 -0.95 -15.30
CA GLY A 20 -15.98 -0.63 -15.19
C GLY A 20 -16.23 0.87 -15.12
N HIS A 21 -17.33 1.27 -14.48
CA HIS A 21 -17.65 2.66 -14.16
C HIS A 21 -17.89 2.79 -12.66
N PHE A 22 -16.95 3.41 -11.95
CA PHE A 22 -16.94 3.47 -10.50
C PHE A 22 -17.04 4.91 -9.99
N ARG A 23 -17.87 5.13 -8.96
CA ARG A 23 -17.86 6.37 -8.18
C ARG A 23 -16.99 6.15 -6.95
N LEU A 24 -15.86 6.84 -6.90
CA LEU A 24 -14.93 6.78 -5.78
C LEU A 24 -15.46 7.57 -4.57
N SER A 25 -14.91 7.31 -3.38
CA SER A 25 -15.23 8.05 -2.14
C SER A 25 -15.01 9.57 -2.25
N SER A 26 -14.17 10.02 -3.18
CA SER A 26 -13.97 11.43 -3.51
C SER A 26 -15.12 12.05 -4.32
N GLY A 27 -16.12 11.26 -4.73
CA GLY A 27 -17.19 11.65 -5.65
C GLY A 27 -16.77 11.67 -7.14
N ARG A 28 -15.49 11.44 -7.45
CA ARG A 28 -15.01 11.35 -8.84
C ARG A 28 -15.30 9.98 -9.42
N HIS A 29 -15.45 9.94 -10.74
CA HIS A 29 -15.67 8.70 -11.50
C HIS A 29 -14.36 8.15 -12.07
N SER A 30 -14.25 6.83 -12.14
CA SER A 30 -13.07 6.13 -12.67
C SER A 30 -13.48 4.94 -13.54
N PRO A 31 -12.76 4.67 -14.65
CA PRO A 31 -12.96 3.45 -15.43
C PRO A 31 -12.36 2.22 -14.75
N VAL A 32 -11.59 2.41 -13.70
CA VAL A 32 -10.87 1.34 -13.00
C VAL A 32 -11.02 1.50 -11.48
N TYR A 33 -11.20 0.38 -10.78
CA TYR A 33 -11.21 0.32 -9.31
C TYR A 33 -10.25 -0.75 -8.79
N VAL A 34 -9.61 -0.47 -7.67
CA VAL A 34 -8.75 -1.44 -6.97
C VAL A 34 -9.42 -1.87 -5.67
N GLU A 35 -9.92 -3.11 -5.64
CA GLU A 35 -10.45 -3.73 -4.44
C GLU A 35 -9.34 -4.56 -3.76
N LYS A 36 -8.59 -3.90 -2.90
CA LYS A 36 -7.40 -4.48 -2.26
C LYS A 36 -7.66 -5.75 -1.47
N PHE A 37 -8.83 -5.89 -0.86
CA PHE A 37 -9.13 -7.06 -0.04
C PHE A 37 -9.33 -8.33 -0.88
N ARG A 38 -9.61 -8.22 -2.18
CA ARG A 38 -9.57 -9.37 -3.09
C ARG A 38 -8.15 -9.91 -3.27
N LEU A 39 -7.14 -9.04 -3.25
CA LEU A 39 -5.75 -9.45 -3.22
C LEU A 39 -5.36 -10.00 -1.84
N LEU A 40 -5.64 -9.24 -0.77
CA LEU A 40 -5.18 -9.56 0.58
C LEU A 40 -5.83 -10.83 1.17
N GLN A 41 -6.98 -11.25 0.66
CA GLN A 41 -7.60 -12.54 1.03
C GLN A 41 -6.92 -13.75 0.38
N ASP A 42 -6.10 -13.56 -0.65
CA ASP A 42 -5.31 -14.62 -1.30
C ASP A 42 -3.87 -14.58 -0.79
N PRO A 43 -3.48 -15.52 0.12
CA PRO A 43 -2.14 -15.52 0.70
C PRO A 43 -1.03 -15.70 -0.34
N LYS A 44 -1.28 -16.49 -1.42
CA LYS A 44 -0.26 -16.74 -2.45
C LYS A 44 -0.01 -15.51 -3.31
N ALA A 45 -1.08 -14.82 -3.69
CA ALA A 45 -0.98 -13.57 -4.44
C ALA A 45 -0.33 -12.47 -3.60
N THR A 46 -0.75 -12.35 -2.33
CA THR A 46 -0.16 -11.39 -1.38
C THR A 46 1.32 -11.67 -1.16
N GLU A 47 1.72 -12.93 -0.94
CA GLU A 47 3.13 -13.32 -0.77
C GLU A 47 3.97 -12.90 -2.00
N ARG A 48 3.47 -13.12 -3.23
CA ARG A 48 4.22 -12.77 -4.44
C ARG A 48 4.57 -11.29 -4.51
N LEU A 49 3.62 -10.40 -4.21
CA LEU A 49 3.88 -8.96 -4.20
C LEU A 49 4.73 -8.53 -3.00
N CYS A 50 4.48 -9.07 -1.82
CA CYS A 50 5.30 -8.79 -0.63
C CYS A 50 6.76 -9.24 -0.83
N ARG A 51 7.00 -10.28 -1.62
CA ARG A 51 8.35 -10.74 -1.97
C ARG A 51 9.11 -9.69 -2.79
N LEU A 52 8.46 -9.01 -3.73
CA LEU A 52 9.08 -7.91 -4.47
C LEU A 52 9.55 -6.79 -3.53
N ILE A 53 8.73 -6.44 -2.55
CA ILE A 53 9.09 -5.43 -1.54
C ILE A 53 10.26 -5.94 -0.68
N ALA A 54 10.18 -7.18 -0.19
CA ALA A 54 11.22 -7.77 0.64
C ALA A 54 12.56 -7.84 -0.09
N ASP A 55 12.57 -8.27 -1.34
CA ASP A 55 13.79 -8.39 -2.16
C ASP A 55 14.38 -7.01 -2.49
N ARG A 56 13.54 -6.01 -2.78
CA ARG A 56 13.97 -4.63 -3.03
C ARG A 56 14.70 -4.01 -1.83
N PHE A 57 14.24 -4.28 -0.61
CA PHE A 57 14.78 -3.64 0.59
C PHE A 57 15.74 -4.53 1.40
N ARG A 58 16.00 -5.76 0.97
CA ARG A 58 16.88 -6.70 1.67
C ARG A 58 18.28 -6.13 1.94
N ASP A 59 18.88 -5.50 0.93
CA ASP A 59 20.22 -4.94 1.00
C ASP A 59 20.26 -3.64 1.82
N ASP A 60 19.13 -2.99 2.02
CA ASP A 60 19.00 -1.83 2.90
C ASP A 60 18.98 -2.24 4.40
N ARG A 61 19.05 -3.54 4.69
CA ARG A 61 19.16 -4.14 6.05
C ARG A 61 18.09 -3.60 7.02
N PRO A 62 16.81 -3.76 6.74
CA PRO A 62 15.76 -3.48 7.71
C PRO A 62 15.91 -4.39 8.95
N GLU A 63 15.46 -3.91 10.09
CA GLU A 63 15.43 -4.65 11.36
C GLU A 63 13.99 -4.83 11.87
N LEU A 64 13.08 -4.03 11.31
CA LEU A 64 11.66 -4.00 11.64
C LEU A 64 10.85 -3.67 10.39
N VAL A 65 9.65 -4.25 10.29
CA VAL A 65 8.66 -3.85 9.28
C VAL A 65 7.42 -3.29 10.00
N ALA A 66 6.94 -2.14 9.56
CA ALA A 66 5.80 -1.47 10.17
C ALA A 66 4.77 -1.04 9.10
N GLY A 67 3.48 -1.20 9.40
CA GLY A 67 2.40 -0.74 8.50
C GLY A 67 1.25 -0.09 9.27
N PRO A 68 0.38 0.67 8.59
CA PRO A 68 -0.84 1.20 9.21
C PRO A 68 -1.96 0.15 9.25
N THR A 69 -2.89 0.29 10.17
CA THR A 69 -4.16 -0.44 10.08
C THR A 69 -4.96 0.04 8.85
N THR A 70 -5.66 -0.83 8.07
CA THR A 70 -5.91 -2.25 8.30
C THR A 70 -5.06 -3.14 7.39
N GLY A 71 -4.94 -2.83 6.10
CA GLY A 71 -4.22 -3.64 5.12
C GLY A 71 -2.73 -3.78 5.44
N GLY A 72 -2.11 -2.72 5.94
CA GLY A 72 -0.71 -2.74 6.35
C GLY A 72 -0.39 -3.75 7.47
N ILE A 73 -1.39 -4.25 8.22
CA ILE A 73 -1.19 -5.36 9.18
C ILE A 73 -0.74 -6.62 8.45
N ILE A 74 -1.46 -6.98 7.39
CA ILE A 74 -1.17 -8.19 6.59
C ILE A 74 0.19 -8.04 5.93
N LEU A 75 0.46 -6.86 5.36
CA LEU A 75 1.73 -6.60 4.66
C LEU A 75 2.92 -6.57 5.60
N SER A 76 2.81 -5.91 6.76
CA SER A 76 3.90 -5.87 7.73
C SER A 76 4.25 -7.25 8.26
N TYR A 77 3.23 -8.10 8.49
CA TYR A 77 3.43 -9.49 8.86
C TYR A 77 4.14 -10.27 7.75
N GLU A 78 3.64 -10.19 6.51
CA GLU A 78 4.15 -11.01 5.41
C GLU A 78 5.55 -10.60 4.96
N VAL A 79 5.80 -9.29 4.80
CA VAL A 79 7.14 -8.78 4.44
C VAL A 79 8.15 -9.10 5.55
N ALA A 80 7.76 -8.96 6.82
CA ALA A 80 8.61 -9.33 7.95
C ALA A 80 8.94 -10.83 7.96
N ARG A 81 7.94 -11.69 7.70
CA ARG A 81 8.12 -13.16 7.56
C ARG A 81 9.15 -13.49 6.48
N LEU A 82 9.05 -12.83 5.32
CA LEU A 82 9.96 -13.03 4.18
C LEU A 82 11.40 -12.55 4.46
N LEU A 83 11.55 -11.55 5.32
CA LEU A 83 12.84 -11.01 5.74
C LEU A 83 13.39 -11.67 7.01
N GLY A 84 12.60 -12.48 7.73
CA GLY A 84 12.98 -13.06 9.02
C GLY A 84 13.01 -12.04 10.15
N LEU A 85 12.14 -11.01 10.09
CA LEU A 85 12.11 -9.88 11.02
C LEU A 85 10.81 -9.86 11.86
N ARG A 86 10.72 -8.88 12.76
CA ARG A 86 9.46 -8.54 13.45
C ARG A 86 8.60 -7.66 12.53
N GLY A 87 7.28 -7.94 12.50
CA GLY A 87 6.27 -7.09 11.88
C GLY A 87 5.37 -6.47 12.95
N ILE A 88 5.15 -5.17 12.87
CA ILE A 88 4.25 -4.42 13.76
C ILE A 88 3.32 -3.51 12.96
N PHE A 89 2.30 -2.98 13.61
CA PHE A 89 1.41 -2.01 12.96
C PHE A 89 1.09 -0.84 13.90
N ALA A 90 0.79 0.30 13.28
CA ALA A 90 0.36 1.50 13.95
C ALA A 90 -1.15 1.70 13.77
N GLU A 91 -1.85 1.95 14.89
CA GLU A 91 -3.29 2.19 14.95
C GLU A 91 -3.58 3.69 14.96
N ARG A 92 -4.78 4.08 14.55
CA ARG A 92 -5.23 5.47 14.68
C ARG A 92 -5.27 5.87 16.15
N ALA A 93 -4.79 7.08 16.44
CA ALA A 93 -4.79 7.70 17.75
C ALA A 93 -5.23 9.16 17.62
N GLU A 94 -5.35 9.88 18.72
CA GLU A 94 -5.74 11.31 18.72
C GLU A 94 -4.81 12.17 17.86
N ARG A 95 -3.52 11.82 17.81
CA ARG A 95 -2.50 12.52 17.01
C ARG A 95 -1.88 11.60 15.99
N GLY A 96 -2.59 11.34 14.90
CA GLY A 96 -2.11 10.50 13.80
C GLY A 96 -2.15 9.01 14.13
N ARG A 97 -0.99 8.32 14.09
CA ARG A 97 -0.89 6.89 14.40
C ARG A 97 0.13 6.62 15.49
N GLU A 98 -0.11 5.54 16.26
CA GLU A 98 0.76 5.11 17.35
C GLU A 98 0.91 3.58 17.37
N PHE A 99 2.08 3.12 17.84
CA PHE A 99 2.32 1.71 18.13
C PHE A 99 1.71 1.39 19.50
N GLN A 100 0.64 0.61 19.48
CA GLN A 100 -0.08 0.15 20.68
C GLN A 100 0.22 -1.33 20.95
N ARG A 101 -0.57 -1.98 21.80
CA ARG A 101 -0.49 -3.44 22.09
C ARG A 101 0.88 -3.94 22.54
N GLY A 102 1.69 -3.07 23.15
CA GLY A 102 3.04 -3.41 23.59
C GLY A 102 4.08 -3.47 22.47
N PHE A 103 3.73 -3.04 21.25
CA PHE A 103 4.71 -2.89 20.17
C PHE A 103 5.72 -1.80 20.50
N GLN A 104 6.99 -2.10 20.28
CA GLN A 104 8.09 -1.18 20.53
C GLN A 104 8.99 -1.07 19.31
N VAL A 105 9.38 0.14 18.99
CA VAL A 105 10.47 0.47 18.07
C VAL A 105 11.67 0.88 18.92
N ARG A 106 12.82 0.26 18.71
CA ARG A 106 14.04 0.58 19.44
C ARG A 106 14.70 1.84 18.89
N PRO A 107 15.40 2.62 19.71
CA PRO A 107 16.17 3.75 19.21
C PRO A 107 17.17 3.31 18.11
N GLY A 108 17.12 3.97 16.95
CA GLY A 108 17.95 3.66 15.79
C GLY A 108 17.50 2.42 14.99
N GLU A 109 16.43 1.72 15.38
CA GLU A 109 15.96 0.51 14.69
C GLU A 109 15.52 0.84 13.26
N ARG A 110 16.20 0.23 12.29
CA ARG A 110 15.97 0.46 10.85
C ARG A 110 14.63 -0.14 10.43
N THR A 111 13.66 0.73 10.18
CA THR A 111 12.26 0.34 9.98
C THR A 111 11.83 0.55 8.55
N LEU A 112 11.43 -0.53 7.87
CA LEU A 112 10.75 -0.50 6.58
C LEU A 112 9.25 -0.27 6.80
N ILE A 113 8.69 0.73 6.12
CA ILE A 113 7.26 1.02 6.16
C ILE A 113 6.57 0.35 4.95
N VAL A 114 5.44 -0.33 5.18
CA VAL A 114 4.66 -0.96 4.12
C VAL A 114 3.19 -0.60 4.22
N ASP A 115 2.54 -0.43 3.05
CA ASP A 115 1.09 -0.20 2.98
C ASP A 115 0.51 -0.84 1.71
N ASP A 116 -0.81 -1.00 1.66
CA ASP A 116 -1.48 -1.64 0.52
C ASP A 116 -1.61 -0.68 -0.68
N ILE A 117 -2.22 0.48 -0.51
CA ILE A 117 -2.44 1.44 -1.60
C ILE A 117 -1.96 2.84 -1.19
N LEU A 118 -1.04 3.37 -1.97
CA LEU A 118 -0.63 4.76 -1.89
C LEU A 118 -1.58 5.63 -2.74
N THR A 119 -2.23 6.58 -2.09
CA THR A 119 -3.00 7.65 -2.76
C THR A 119 -2.40 9.01 -2.42
N THR A 120 -2.75 9.58 -1.28
CA THR A 120 -2.19 10.84 -0.77
C THR A 120 -0.96 10.63 0.13
N GLY A 121 -0.74 9.41 0.61
CA GLY A 121 0.35 9.05 1.50
C GLY A 121 0.15 9.45 2.97
N GLY A 122 -1.05 9.87 3.35
CA GLY A 122 -1.34 10.30 4.73
C GLY A 122 -1.04 9.21 5.77
N SER A 123 -1.56 7.99 5.57
CA SER A 123 -1.33 6.85 6.48
C SER A 123 0.15 6.51 6.63
N ILE A 124 0.88 6.52 5.51
CA ILE A 124 2.31 6.23 5.47
C ILE A 124 3.10 7.31 6.22
N ARG A 125 2.80 8.61 5.99
CA ARG A 125 3.46 9.71 6.73
C ARG A 125 3.24 9.60 8.23
N GLU A 126 2.02 9.25 8.65
CA GLU A 126 1.72 9.06 10.07
C GLU A 126 2.51 7.90 10.69
N VAL A 127 2.75 6.79 9.96
CA VAL A 127 3.60 5.68 10.42
C VAL A 127 5.07 6.12 10.48
N ILE A 128 5.58 6.83 9.46
CA ILE A 128 6.95 7.39 9.46
C ILE A 128 7.16 8.26 10.71
N GLU A 129 6.21 9.15 10.99
CA GLU A 129 6.26 10.01 12.18
C GLU A 129 6.17 9.20 13.49
N ALA A 130 5.39 8.13 13.53
CA ALA A 130 5.33 7.24 14.70
C ALA A 130 6.68 6.56 14.96
N VAL A 131 7.36 6.08 13.90
CA VAL A 131 8.72 5.51 13.99
C VAL A 131 9.71 6.56 14.51
N ARG A 132 9.68 7.78 13.96
CA ARG A 132 10.57 8.88 14.38
C ARG A 132 10.31 9.32 15.83
N ARG A 133 9.06 9.40 16.26
CA ARG A 133 8.71 9.69 17.67
C ARG A 133 9.28 8.65 18.62
N ALA A 134 9.30 7.38 18.21
CA ALA A 134 9.91 6.29 18.96
C ALA A 134 11.45 6.27 18.85
N LYS A 135 12.07 7.25 18.15
CA LYS A 135 13.51 7.33 17.86
C LYS A 135 14.03 6.22 16.95
N GLY A 136 13.18 5.53 16.19
CA GLY A 136 13.57 4.61 15.14
C GLY A 136 14.05 5.34 13.87
N ASP A 137 14.65 4.60 12.96
CA ASP A 137 15.17 5.08 11.67
C ASP A 137 14.30 4.54 10.52
N PRO A 138 13.36 5.33 9.95
CA PRO A 138 12.60 4.90 8.78
C PRO A 138 13.51 4.90 7.55
N ILE A 139 13.68 3.73 6.90
CA ILE A 139 14.65 3.55 5.82
C ILE A 139 14.04 3.51 4.42
N GLY A 140 12.74 3.29 4.29
CA GLY A 140 12.06 3.20 3.00
C GLY A 140 10.59 2.87 3.14
N VAL A 141 9.90 2.93 2.00
CA VAL A 141 8.46 2.67 1.88
C VAL A 141 8.22 1.67 0.75
N GLY A 142 7.53 0.56 1.05
CA GLY A 142 7.05 -0.40 0.06
C GLY A 142 5.52 -0.40 0.01
N VAL A 143 4.94 -0.32 -1.20
CA VAL A 143 3.49 -0.37 -1.38
C VAL A 143 3.10 -1.36 -2.47
N LEU A 144 1.94 -1.99 -2.35
CA LEU A 144 1.47 -2.89 -3.41
C LEU A 144 1.06 -2.09 -4.65
N VAL A 145 0.34 -1.00 -4.46
CA VAL A 145 -0.16 -0.18 -5.57
C VAL A 145 0.06 1.30 -5.27
N ASP A 146 0.74 2.00 -6.18
CA ASP A 146 0.82 3.47 -6.17
C ASP A 146 -0.23 4.05 -7.14
N ARG A 147 -1.13 4.85 -6.61
CA ARG A 147 -2.15 5.62 -7.33
C ARG A 147 -1.92 7.13 -7.19
N SER A 148 -0.77 7.55 -6.69
CA SER A 148 -0.47 8.97 -6.49
C SER A 148 -0.13 9.69 -7.80
N GLY A 149 0.17 8.93 -8.87
CA GLY A 149 0.70 9.47 -10.13
C GLY A 149 2.05 10.13 -9.95
N GLY A 150 2.90 9.57 -9.07
CA GLY A 150 4.25 10.09 -8.80
C GLY A 150 4.30 11.40 -8.00
N ARG A 151 3.15 11.87 -7.49
CA ARG A 151 3.07 13.17 -6.78
C ARG A 151 3.41 13.11 -5.30
N THR A 152 3.61 11.89 -4.76
CA THR A 152 3.82 11.72 -3.32
C THR A 152 5.26 11.37 -3.03
N GLU A 153 5.91 12.23 -2.25
CA GLU A 153 7.28 12.03 -1.77
C GLU A 153 7.29 11.92 -0.23
N PHE A 154 8.20 11.08 0.27
CA PHE A 154 8.38 10.84 1.72
C PHE A 154 9.75 11.29 2.23
N GLY A 155 10.65 11.72 1.33
CA GLY A 155 12.06 11.91 1.66
C GLY A 155 12.79 10.60 1.95
N LEU A 156 12.22 9.47 1.53
CA LEU A 156 12.71 8.11 1.68
C LEU A 156 12.55 7.38 0.34
N PRO A 157 13.35 6.34 0.06
CA PRO A 157 13.11 5.46 -1.08
C PRO A 157 11.69 4.91 -1.06
N LEU A 158 10.96 5.05 -2.18
CA LEU A 158 9.63 4.47 -2.40
C LEU A 158 9.72 3.37 -3.45
N PHE A 159 9.12 2.23 -3.16
CA PHE A 159 8.99 1.12 -4.10
C PHE A 159 7.53 0.66 -4.19
N PRO A 160 6.83 0.96 -5.29
CA PRO A 160 5.55 0.37 -5.62
C PRO A 160 5.75 -0.95 -6.39
N CYS A 161 4.94 -1.98 -6.07
CA CYS A 161 4.88 -3.18 -6.91
C CYS A 161 4.17 -2.91 -8.24
N VAL A 162 3.16 -2.03 -8.21
CA VAL A 162 2.38 -1.60 -9.37
C VAL A 162 2.13 -0.10 -9.30
N GLU A 163 2.39 0.61 -10.39
CA GLU A 163 1.98 2.00 -10.57
C GLU A 163 0.73 2.04 -11.43
N LEU A 164 -0.32 2.71 -10.94
CA LEU A 164 -1.56 2.89 -11.67
C LEU A 164 -1.86 4.39 -11.83
N ASP A 165 -1.66 4.89 -13.04
CA ASP A 165 -2.18 6.22 -13.39
C ASP A 165 -3.66 6.08 -13.72
N LEU A 166 -4.50 6.34 -12.72
CA LEU A 166 -5.94 6.25 -12.88
C LEU A 166 -6.51 7.60 -13.28
N THR A 167 -6.91 7.70 -14.55
CA THR A 167 -7.72 8.82 -15.02
C THR A 167 -9.03 8.86 -14.22
N THR A 168 -9.35 10.01 -13.64
CA THR A 168 -10.61 10.23 -12.95
C THR A 168 -11.33 11.45 -13.51
N TYR A 169 -12.67 11.38 -13.54
CA TYR A 169 -13.53 12.41 -14.10
C TYR A 169 -14.40 13.05 -13.02
N ALA A 170 -14.74 14.32 -13.18
CA ALA A 170 -15.83 14.90 -12.41
C ALA A 170 -17.18 14.32 -12.92
N GLU A 171 -18.16 14.18 -12.04
CA GLU A 171 -19.48 13.61 -12.39
C GLU A 171 -20.10 14.28 -13.63
N GLY A 172 -20.06 15.61 -13.71
CA GLY A 172 -20.63 16.39 -14.83
C GLY A 172 -19.80 16.37 -16.14
N SER A 173 -18.66 15.65 -16.17
CA SER A 173 -17.78 15.54 -17.35
C SER A 173 -17.22 14.13 -17.53
N CYS A 174 -17.98 13.14 -17.13
CA CYS A 174 -17.56 11.75 -17.20
C CYS A 174 -18.03 11.09 -18.50
N PRO A 175 -17.12 10.69 -19.40
CA PRO A 175 -17.50 10.06 -20.68
C PRO A 175 -18.23 8.72 -20.49
N LEU A 176 -18.06 8.06 -19.35
CA LEU A 176 -18.78 6.82 -19.02
C LEU A 176 -20.25 7.10 -18.66
N CYS A 177 -20.52 8.25 -17.99
CA CYS A 177 -21.89 8.72 -17.77
C CYS A 177 -22.56 9.03 -19.10
N ASP A 178 -21.88 9.76 -19.99
CA ASP A 178 -22.42 10.15 -21.32
C ASP A 178 -22.69 8.90 -22.17
N ALA A 179 -21.92 7.84 -22.02
CA ALA A 179 -22.13 6.55 -22.66
C ALA A 179 -23.23 5.69 -22.01
N GLY A 180 -23.84 6.13 -20.91
CA GLY A 180 -24.84 5.35 -20.16
C GLY A 180 -24.29 4.10 -19.47
N ALA A 181 -22.97 4.03 -19.21
CA ALA A 181 -22.37 2.88 -18.54
C ALA A 181 -22.87 2.75 -17.09
N PRO A 182 -23.24 1.53 -16.63
CA PRO A 182 -23.74 1.31 -15.27
C PRO A 182 -22.73 1.78 -14.22
N LEU A 183 -23.18 2.61 -13.27
CA LEU A 183 -22.33 3.17 -12.22
C LEU A 183 -22.35 2.28 -10.98
N THR A 184 -21.14 1.88 -10.53
CA THR A 184 -20.93 1.18 -9.26
C THR A 184 -20.38 2.15 -8.21
N VAL A 185 -20.99 2.20 -7.03
CA VAL A 185 -20.52 3.01 -5.90
C VAL A 185 -19.58 2.17 -5.04
N THR A 186 -18.38 2.69 -4.73
CA THR A 186 -17.32 1.98 -3.98
C THR A 186 -16.98 2.68 -2.67
#